data_8c5e357dcdbcfb5c9a2d32bc6e148aac
#
_entry.id   8c5e357dcdbcfb5c9a2d32bc6e148aac
#
_cell.length_a   1.000
_cell.length_b   1.000
_cell.length_c   1.000
_cell.angle_alpha   90.00
_cell.angle_beta   90.00
_cell.angle_gamma   90.00
#
_symmetry.space_group_name_H-M   'P 1'
#
loop_
_entity.id
_entity.type
_entity.pdbx_description
1 polymer ?
#
loop_
_entity_poly.entity_id
_entity_poly.type
_entity_poly.pdbx_seq_one_letter_code
_entity_poly.pdbx_strand_id
1 'polypeptide(L)'
;MQDPTRRRILLDFYVHQPEWTTAEVAAAVGVHRTVAHAHLERLVALGYLISSQRRGTAGKPAKLYRLTERQIELSYPIRRFARLAALLAQALRGSPDGIGAAREAGRGYGASMVAEPAHSPESVLRELAPLGAEYVMSDGDVVARNCIFRQACEQAQDIVCELHAGILEGAFRKAGLDLRIEAHRDFEEKGCAYRVLTGSASG
;
A
#
# COMPACT_ATOMS: atom_id res chain seq x y z
N MET A 1 10.84 17.73 7.24
CA MET A 1 9.42 17.94 6.97
C MET A 1 8.72 18.76 8.10
N GLN A 2 9.31 19.83 8.56
CA GLN A 2 8.80 20.64 9.70
C GLN A 2 7.75 21.68 9.27
N ASP A 3 7.65 22.00 7.99
CA ASP A 3 6.72 23.01 7.46
C ASP A 3 5.30 22.41 7.34
N PRO A 4 4.31 22.98 8.04
CA PRO A 4 2.94 22.44 8.08
C PRO A 4 2.23 22.51 6.74
N THR A 5 2.48 23.55 5.93
CA THR A 5 1.88 23.69 4.59
C THR A 5 2.41 22.62 3.64
N ARG A 6 3.72 22.36 3.65
CA ARG A 6 4.35 21.31 2.85
C ARG A 6 3.84 19.93 3.25
N ARG A 7 3.67 19.68 4.55
CA ARG A 7 3.11 18.44 5.07
C ARG A 7 1.68 18.24 4.58
N ARG A 8 0.84 19.28 4.64
CA ARG A 8 -0.55 19.24 4.18
C ARG A 8 -0.61 18.93 2.67
N ILE A 9 0.18 19.65 1.84
CA ILE A 9 0.27 19.38 0.40
C ILE A 9 0.60 17.90 0.14
N LEU A 10 1.61 17.35 0.81
CA LEU A 10 2.00 15.97 0.61
C LEU A 10 0.89 14.98 1.02
N LEU A 11 0.19 15.24 2.13
CA LEU A 11 -0.92 14.41 2.57
C LEU A 11 -2.08 14.43 1.57
N ASP A 12 -2.40 15.59 0.97
CA ASP A 12 -3.44 15.70 -0.05
C ASP A 12 -3.09 14.88 -1.30
N PHE A 13 -1.80 14.83 -1.70
CA PHE A 13 -1.35 13.93 -2.77
C PHE A 13 -1.48 12.46 -2.39
N TYR A 14 -1.23 12.09 -1.13
CA TYR A 14 -1.40 10.71 -0.68
C TYR A 14 -2.87 10.26 -0.66
N VAL A 15 -3.76 11.13 -0.19
CA VAL A 15 -5.18 10.80 -0.05
C VAL A 15 -5.88 10.73 -1.41
N HIS A 16 -5.59 11.68 -2.32
CA HIS A 16 -6.34 11.82 -3.57
C HIS A 16 -5.60 11.30 -4.79
N GLN A 17 -4.29 11.04 -4.67
CA GLN A 17 -3.39 10.59 -5.74
C GLN A 17 -3.55 11.36 -7.08
N PRO A 18 -3.67 12.70 -7.05
CA PRO A 18 -3.94 13.48 -8.24
C PRO A 18 -2.68 13.72 -9.09
N GLU A 19 -2.93 14.08 -10.35
CA GLU A 19 -1.97 14.87 -11.15
C GLU A 19 -2.40 16.33 -11.11
N TRP A 20 -1.80 17.12 -10.26
CA TRP A 20 -2.18 18.51 -10.04
C TRP A 20 -1.16 19.51 -10.57
N THR A 21 -1.68 20.62 -11.08
CA THR A 21 -0.89 21.83 -11.37
C THR A 21 -0.64 22.63 -10.09
N THR A 22 0.30 23.57 -10.14
CA THR A 22 0.53 24.49 -9.03
C THR A 22 -0.72 25.30 -8.63
N ALA A 23 -1.59 25.63 -9.60
CA ALA A 23 -2.80 26.38 -9.34
C ALA A 23 -3.84 25.56 -8.57
N GLU A 24 -4.03 24.30 -8.95
CA GLU A 24 -4.94 23.36 -8.26
C GLU A 24 -4.48 23.09 -6.83
N VAL A 25 -3.18 22.86 -6.61
CA VAL A 25 -2.62 22.71 -5.26
C VAL A 25 -2.81 23.98 -4.42
N ALA A 26 -2.55 25.16 -5.00
CA ALA A 26 -2.71 26.43 -4.30
C ALA A 26 -4.17 26.64 -3.84
N ALA A 27 -5.15 26.30 -4.70
CA ALA A 27 -6.57 26.33 -4.38
C ALA A 27 -6.95 25.33 -3.29
N ALA A 28 -6.49 24.07 -3.40
CA ALA A 28 -6.82 23.00 -2.46
C ALA A 28 -6.32 23.28 -1.04
N VAL A 29 -5.11 23.83 -0.89
CA VAL A 29 -4.54 24.09 0.44
C VAL A 29 -4.74 25.53 0.95
N GLY A 30 -5.32 26.42 0.12
CA GLY A 30 -5.63 27.80 0.50
C GLY A 30 -4.39 28.70 0.63
N VAL A 31 -3.38 28.53 -0.24
CA VAL A 31 -2.16 29.36 -0.23
C VAL A 31 -1.95 30.07 -1.57
N HIS A 32 -1.10 31.10 -1.56
CA HIS A 32 -0.75 31.77 -2.81
C HIS A 32 0.03 30.84 -3.75
N ARG A 33 -0.17 30.97 -5.07
CA ARG A 33 0.45 30.12 -6.10
C ARG A 33 1.99 30.04 -5.99
N THR A 34 2.65 31.15 -5.68
CA THR A 34 4.10 31.19 -5.49
C THR A 34 4.55 30.33 -4.30
N VAL A 35 3.79 30.34 -3.20
CA VAL A 35 4.05 29.52 -2.01
C VAL A 35 3.85 28.04 -2.34
N ALA A 36 2.74 27.69 -2.98
CA ALA A 36 2.49 26.32 -3.44
C ALA A 36 3.61 25.82 -4.36
N HIS A 37 4.05 26.65 -5.33
CA HIS A 37 5.15 26.30 -6.21
C HIS A 37 6.46 25.99 -5.46
N ALA A 38 6.85 26.83 -4.53
CA ALA A 38 8.06 26.63 -3.73
C ALA A 38 8.00 25.31 -2.94
N HIS A 39 6.86 24.99 -2.35
CA HIS A 39 6.67 23.72 -1.64
C HIS A 39 6.70 22.52 -2.57
N LEU A 40 6.05 22.58 -3.74
CA LEU A 40 6.05 21.53 -4.75
C LEU A 40 7.46 21.24 -5.28
N GLU A 41 8.22 22.27 -5.65
CA GLU A 41 9.61 22.09 -6.09
C GLU A 41 10.48 21.46 -4.98
N ARG A 42 10.24 21.85 -3.74
CA ARG A 42 10.95 21.24 -2.61
C ARG A 42 10.57 19.78 -2.40
N LEU A 43 9.30 19.42 -2.59
CA LEU A 43 8.85 18.02 -2.53
C LEU A 43 9.41 17.19 -3.68
N VAL A 44 9.54 17.77 -4.89
CA VAL A 44 10.23 17.13 -6.02
C VAL A 44 11.72 16.93 -5.70
N ALA A 45 12.40 17.95 -5.19
CA ALA A 45 13.82 17.86 -4.81
C ALA A 45 14.08 16.84 -3.69
N LEU A 46 13.08 16.59 -2.83
CA LEU A 46 13.12 15.55 -1.79
C LEU A 46 12.70 14.16 -2.31
N GLY A 47 12.26 14.07 -3.56
CA GLY A 47 11.85 12.82 -4.19
C GLY A 47 10.45 12.32 -3.79
N TYR A 48 9.63 13.12 -3.11
CA TYR A 48 8.24 12.78 -2.77
C TYR A 48 7.29 12.92 -3.95
N LEU A 49 7.55 13.91 -4.81
CA LEU A 49 6.81 14.16 -6.02
C LEU A 49 7.72 14.04 -7.23
N ILE A 50 7.13 13.73 -8.36
CA ILE A 50 7.73 13.90 -9.69
C ILE A 50 6.93 14.92 -10.46
N SER A 51 7.57 15.60 -11.41
CA SER A 51 6.93 16.60 -12.25
C SER A 51 7.03 16.24 -13.72
N SER A 52 5.95 16.51 -14.46
CA SER A 52 5.83 16.34 -15.90
C SER A 52 5.31 17.64 -16.53
N GLN A 53 5.37 17.74 -17.85
CA GLN A 53 4.77 18.84 -18.60
C GLN A 53 3.53 18.34 -19.33
N ARG A 54 2.40 19.02 -19.15
CA ARG A 54 1.18 18.74 -19.92
C ARG A 54 1.34 19.25 -21.33
N ARG A 55 1.37 18.34 -22.31
CA ARG A 55 1.36 18.70 -23.74
C ARG A 55 -0.06 18.93 -24.21
N GLY A 56 -0.30 19.94 -25.08
CA GLY A 56 -1.52 20.00 -25.88
C GLY A 56 -2.50 21.15 -25.64
N THR A 57 -2.13 22.24 -24.97
CA THR A 57 -2.95 23.46 -24.93
C THR A 57 -2.16 24.64 -25.48
N ALA A 58 -2.85 25.55 -26.23
CA ALA A 58 -2.26 26.82 -26.65
C ALA A 58 -1.84 27.62 -25.40
N GLY A 59 -0.56 27.97 -25.28
CA GLY A 59 0.01 28.67 -24.13
C GLY A 59 1.21 27.97 -23.53
N LYS A 60 1.76 28.54 -22.45
CA LYS A 60 2.90 27.94 -21.72
C LYS A 60 2.48 26.61 -21.08
N PRO A 61 3.20 25.50 -21.36
CA PRO A 61 2.86 24.19 -20.80
C PRO A 61 2.72 24.23 -19.28
N ALA A 62 1.64 23.72 -18.76
CA ALA A 62 1.44 23.60 -17.31
C ALA A 62 2.29 22.46 -16.76
N LYS A 63 3.04 22.73 -15.69
CA LYS A 63 3.77 21.71 -14.95
C LYS A 63 2.78 20.94 -14.06
N LEU A 64 2.73 19.62 -14.21
CA LEU A 64 1.94 18.69 -13.42
C LEU A 64 2.84 18.03 -12.39
N TYR A 65 2.30 17.79 -11.21
CA TYR A 65 2.97 17.10 -10.11
C TYR A 65 2.14 15.89 -9.71
N ARG A 66 2.79 14.76 -9.44
CA ARG A 66 2.18 13.55 -8.91
C ARG A 66 3.10 12.89 -7.90
N LEU A 67 2.56 11.99 -7.08
CA LEU A 67 3.39 11.19 -6.19
C LEU A 67 4.44 10.40 -6.97
N THR A 68 5.61 10.27 -6.37
CA THR A 68 6.57 9.29 -6.84
C THR A 68 6.06 7.89 -6.50
N GLU A 69 6.28 6.92 -7.38
CA GLU A 69 6.04 5.50 -7.09
C GLU A 69 7.05 4.95 -6.07
N ARG A 70 8.10 5.71 -5.80
CA ARG A 70 9.14 5.35 -4.86
C ARG A 70 8.64 5.54 -3.44
N GLN A 71 8.57 4.47 -2.68
CA GLN A 71 8.30 4.53 -1.24
C GLN A 71 9.45 5.26 -0.54
N ILE A 72 9.14 6.36 0.17
CA ILE A 72 10.12 7.16 0.91
C ILE A 72 9.86 6.99 2.40
N GLU A 73 10.75 6.28 3.07
CA GLU A 73 10.75 6.15 4.52
C GLU A 73 11.71 7.18 5.13
N LEU A 74 11.20 8.03 6.02
CA LEU A 74 12.00 9.01 6.76
C LEU A 74 12.27 8.50 8.17
N SER A 75 13.49 8.07 8.42
CA SER A 75 13.93 7.73 9.77
C SER A 75 15.29 8.37 10.10
N TYR A 76 15.42 8.85 11.35
CA TYR A 76 16.71 9.32 11.88
C TYR A 76 16.96 8.70 13.26
N PRO A 77 18.07 8.00 13.48
CA PRO A 77 19.04 7.56 12.47
C PRO A 77 18.42 6.67 11.40
N ILE A 78 19.06 6.57 10.24
CA ILE A 78 18.55 5.76 9.12
C ILE A 78 18.34 4.31 9.57
N ARG A 79 17.08 3.88 9.59
CA ARG A 79 16.70 2.52 9.94
C ARG A 79 16.44 1.72 8.66
N ARG A 80 17.01 0.53 8.58
CA ARG A 80 16.92 -0.32 7.39
C ARG A 80 15.94 -1.49 7.59
N PHE A 81 14.74 -1.18 8.08
CA PHE A 81 13.74 -2.21 8.37
C PHE A 81 13.37 -3.04 7.15
N ALA A 82 13.17 -2.43 6.00
CA ALA A 82 12.88 -3.16 4.76
C ALA A 82 14.03 -4.12 4.39
N ARG A 83 15.28 -3.72 4.59
CA ARG A 83 16.43 -4.60 4.36
C ARG A 83 16.50 -5.76 5.35
N LEU A 84 16.22 -5.50 6.62
CA LEU A 84 16.13 -6.55 7.65
C LEU A 84 15.01 -7.52 7.33
N ALA A 85 13.82 -7.02 7.00
CA ALA A 85 12.67 -7.85 6.60
C ALA A 85 13.00 -8.74 5.39
N ALA A 86 13.67 -8.20 4.37
CA ALA A 86 14.09 -8.96 3.20
C ALA A 86 15.08 -10.09 3.56
N LEU A 87 16.06 -9.80 4.43
CA LEU A 87 17.01 -10.81 4.88
C LEU A 87 16.36 -11.90 5.73
N LEU A 88 15.41 -11.55 6.61
CA LEU A 88 14.63 -12.51 7.38
C LEU A 88 13.75 -13.38 6.48
N ALA A 89 13.12 -12.80 5.46
CA ALA A 89 12.34 -13.55 4.48
C ALA A 89 13.21 -14.51 3.66
N GLN A 90 14.42 -14.10 3.27
CA GLN A 90 15.37 -15.00 2.60
C GLN A 90 15.81 -16.16 3.52
N ALA A 91 16.10 -15.87 4.80
CA ALA A 91 16.44 -16.92 5.76
C ALA A 91 15.29 -17.92 5.96
N LEU A 92 14.05 -17.40 6.04
CA LEU A 92 12.85 -18.22 6.17
C LEU A 92 12.61 -19.09 4.93
N ARG A 93 12.91 -18.58 3.72
CA ARG A 93 12.85 -19.35 2.47
C ARG A 93 13.79 -20.57 2.50
N GLY A 94 14.94 -20.46 3.13
CA GLY A 94 15.88 -21.57 3.32
C GLY A 94 15.46 -22.62 4.35
N SER A 95 14.36 -22.39 5.09
CA SER A 95 13.83 -23.32 6.08
C SER A 95 12.90 -24.36 5.42
N PRO A 96 12.86 -25.63 5.89
CA PRO A 96 12.02 -26.69 5.31
C PRO A 96 10.53 -26.33 5.24
N ASP A 97 10.00 -25.55 6.19
CA ASP A 97 8.59 -25.10 6.23
C ASP A 97 8.46 -23.59 6.27
N GLY A 98 9.37 -22.88 5.60
CA GLY A 98 9.40 -21.42 5.65
C GLY A 98 8.15 -20.75 5.11
N ILE A 99 7.55 -21.30 4.07
CA ILE A 99 6.30 -20.81 3.46
C ILE A 99 5.13 -20.99 4.43
N GLY A 100 4.97 -22.18 5.01
CA GLY A 100 3.94 -22.48 6.01
C GLY A 100 4.07 -21.60 7.25
N ALA A 101 5.28 -21.45 7.76
CA ALA A 101 5.57 -20.59 8.90
C ALA A 101 5.25 -19.12 8.62
N ALA A 102 5.55 -18.61 7.42
CA ALA A 102 5.18 -17.25 7.01
C ALA A 102 3.66 -17.07 7.00
N ARG A 103 2.94 -18.02 6.41
CA ARG A 103 1.47 -18.00 6.36
C ARG A 103 0.86 -18.04 7.76
N GLU A 104 1.35 -18.89 8.65
CA GLU A 104 0.85 -19.00 10.02
C GLU A 104 1.13 -17.73 10.84
N ALA A 105 2.30 -17.14 10.71
CA ALA A 105 2.61 -15.84 11.31
C ALA A 105 1.65 -14.75 10.80
N GLY A 106 1.35 -14.75 9.50
CA GLY A 106 0.35 -13.88 8.90
C GLY A 106 -1.04 -14.07 9.52
N ARG A 107 -1.50 -15.32 9.68
CA ARG A 107 -2.80 -15.64 10.28
C ARG A 107 -2.92 -15.10 11.70
N GLY A 108 -1.90 -15.33 12.53
CA GLY A 108 -1.88 -14.81 13.90
C GLY A 108 -1.98 -13.29 13.93
N TYR A 109 -1.22 -12.62 13.09
CA TYR A 109 -1.24 -11.17 13.02
C TYR A 109 -2.58 -10.62 12.49
N GLY A 110 -3.11 -11.17 11.39
CA GLY A 110 -4.40 -10.76 10.84
C GLY A 110 -5.56 -10.95 11.82
N ALA A 111 -5.57 -12.08 12.53
CA ALA A 111 -6.57 -12.34 13.59
C ALA A 111 -6.51 -11.30 14.72
N SER A 112 -5.32 -10.80 15.07
CA SER A 112 -5.15 -9.80 16.12
C SER A 112 -5.68 -8.40 15.73
N MET A 113 -5.91 -8.15 14.45
CA MET A 113 -6.39 -6.87 13.94
C MET A 113 -7.91 -6.74 13.90
N VAL A 114 -8.62 -7.85 14.03
CA VAL A 114 -10.10 -7.89 13.99
C VAL A 114 -10.63 -8.05 15.41
N ALA A 115 -11.46 -7.08 15.83
CA ALA A 115 -12.01 -7.05 17.19
C ALA A 115 -13.30 -7.86 17.33
N GLU A 116 -14.20 -7.75 16.36
CA GLU A 116 -15.57 -8.26 16.40
C GLU A 116 -15.88 -9.16 15.18
N PRO A 117 -16.85 -10.09 15.29
CA PRO A 117 -17.37 -10.79 14.13
C PRO A 117 -17.93 -9.81 13.10
N ALA A 118 -17.59 -10.02 11.84
CA ALA A 118 -18.03 -9.16 10.76
C ALA A 118 -18.99 -9.87 9.81
N HIS A 119 -19.90 -9.13 9.19
CA HIS A 119 -20.96 -9.72 8.36
C HIS A 119 -20.59 -9.79 6.87
N SER A 120 -19.48 -9.16 6.47
CA SER A 120 -19.02 -9.19 5.06
C SER A 120 -17.51 -9.06 4.95
N PRO A 121 -16.92 -9.59 3.85
CA PRO A 121 -15.49 -9.42 3.58
C PRO A 121 -15.05 -7.96 3.57
N GLU A 122 -15.86 -7.05 3.01
CA GLU A 122 -15.53 -5.62 2.92
C GLU A 122 -15.43 -4.96 4.31
N SER A 123 -16.23 -5.43 5.28
CA SER A 123 -16.14 -4.92 6.64
C SER A 123 -14.82 -5.33 7.31
N VAL A 124 -14.36 -6.57 7.09
CA VAL A 124 -13.06 -7.05 7.57
C VAL A 124 -11.91 -6.27 6.93
N LEU A 125 -11.97 -6.05 5.61
CA LEU A 125 -10.94 -5.29 4.90
C LEU A 125 -10.80 -3.85 5.42
N ARG A 126 -11.89 -3.24 5.88
CA ARG A 126 -11.84 -1.91 6.54
C ARG A 126 -11.12 -1.95 7.89
N GLU A 127 -11.25 -3.02 8.66
CA GLU A 127 -10.50 -3.18 9.91
C GLU A 127 -8.99 -3.34 9.67
N LEU A 128 -8.60 -3.84 8.50
CA LEU A 128 -7.20 -3.93 8.08
C LEU A 128 -6.62 -2.59 7.55
N ALA A 129 -7.42 -1.52 7.44
CA ALA A 129 -6.93 -0.22 6.98
C ALA A 129 -5.73 0.35 7.76
N PRO A 130 -5.56 0.11 9.10
CA PRO A 130 -4.37 0.53 9.84
C PRO A 130 -3.05 -0.07 9.32
N LEU A 131 -3.08 -1.16 8.54
CA LEU A 131 -1.91 -1.69 7.86
C LEU A 131 -1.35 -0.72 6.80
N GLY A 132 -2.17 0.19 6.30
CA GLY A 132 -1.82 1.09 5.21
C GLY A 132 -2.00 0.47 3.81
N ALA A 133 -2.53 -0.75 3.72
CA ALA A 133 -2.92 -1.35 2.45
C ALA A 133 -4.33 -0.90 2.05
N GLU A 134 -4.51 -0.59 0.78
CA GLU A 134 -5.81 -0.29 0.20
C GLU A 134 -6.39 -1.57 -0.43
N TYR A 135 -7.26 -2.23 0.32
CA TYR A 135 -7.93 -3.45 -0.15
C TYR A 135 -9.29 -3.13 -0.73
N VAL A 136 -9.62 -3.82 -1.82
CA VAL A 136 -10.96 -3.80 -2.43
C VAL A 136 -11.38 -5.22 -2.82
N MET A 137 -12.68 -5.50 -2.78
CA MET A 137 -13.22 -6.69 -3.42
C MET A 137 -13.44 -6.40 -4.90
N SER A 138 -12.96 -7.29 -5.78
CA SER A 138 -13.17 -7.22 -7.23
C SER A 138 -13.32 -8.62 -7.78
N ASP A 139 -14.46 -8.88 -8.44
CA ASP A 139 -14.79 -10.17 -9.08
C ASP A 139 -14.66 -11.38 -8.14
N GLY A 140 -14.93 -11.20 -6.84
CA GLY A 140 -14.82 -12.23 -5.81
C GLY A 140 -13.42 -12.37 -5.20
N ASP A 141 -12.43 -11.65 -5.69
CA ASP A 141 -11.06 -11.65 -5.17
C ASP A 141 -10.79 -10.40 -4.32
N VAL A 142 -9.82 -10.48 -3.40
CA VAL A 142 -9.28 -9.32 -2.71
C VAL A 142 -8.14 -8.75 -3.52
N VAL A 143 -8.24 -7.48 -3.88
CA VAL A 143 -7.17 -6.76 -4.58
C VAL A 143 -6.54 -5.74 -3.64
N ALA A 144 -5.23 -5.84 -3.44
CA ALA A 144 -4.44 -4.82 -2.76
C ALA A 144 -3.87 -3.85 -3.81
N ARG A 145 -4.43 -2.64 -3.89
CA ARG A 145 -4.01 -1.61 -4.86
C ARG A 145 -2.60 -1.08 -4.59
N ASN A 146 -2.15 -1.16 -3.35
CA ASN A 146 -0.79 -0.85 -2.94
C ASN A 146 -0.21 -2.02 -2.14
N CYS A 147 0.93 -2.55 -2.52
CA CYS A 147 1.61 -3.58 -1.75
C CYS A 147 2.47 -2.91 -0.66
N ILE A 148 2.05 -3.00 0.60
CA ILE A 148 2.78 -2.46 1.76
C ILE A 148 4.11 -3.17 2.01
N PHE A 149 4.29 -4.36 1.48
CA PHE A 149 5.50 -5.18 1.62
C PHE A 149 6.36 -5.22 0.35
N ARG A 150 6.12 -4.32 -0.62
CA ARG A 150 6.74 -4.35 -1.96
C ARG A 150 8.26 -4.55 -1.92
N GLN A 151 8.97 -3.81 -1.08
CA GLN A 151 10.45 -3.89 -1.01
C GLN A 151 10.96 -5.26 -0.54
N ALA A 152 10.27 -5.90 0.39
CA ALA A 152 10.61 -7.24 0.84
C ALA A 152 10.16 -8.29 -0.20
N CYS A 153 9.01 -8.05 -0.83
CA CYS A 153 8.44 -8.91 -1.87
C CYS A 153 9.36 -9.03 -3.11
N GLU A 154 10.04 -7.97 -3.53
CA GLU A 154 11.02 -8.01 -4.63
C GLU A 154 12.15 -9.03 -4.44
N GLN A 155 12.48 -9.37 -3.21
CA GLN A 155 13.58 -10.28 -2.86
C GLN A 155 13.13 -11.67 -2.41
N ALA A 156 11.92 -11.81 -1.87
CA ALA A 156 11.38 -13.03 -1.30
C ALA A 156 9.86 -13.11 -1.47
N GLN A 157 9.41 -13.03 -2.72
CA GLN A 157 8.01 -12.90 -3.08
C GLN A 157 7.14 -14.04 -2.55
N ASP A 158 7.59 -15.29 -2.67
CA ASP A 158 6.92 -16.49 -2.18
C ASP A 158 6.61 -16.41 -0.68
N ILE A 159 7.59 -16.03 0.13
CA ILE A 159 7.44 -15.89 1.58
C ILE A 159 6.52 -14.71 1.93
N VAL A 160 6.74 -13.56 1.29
CA VAL A 160 6.01 -12.33 1.61
C VAL A 160 4.56 -12.39 1.15
N CYS A 161 4.28 -12.98 -0.02
CA CYS A 161 2.91 -13.15 -0.50
C CYS A 161 2.13 -14.16 0.34
N GLU A 162 2.75 -15.23 0.81
CA GLU A 162 2.11 -16.19 1.71
C GLU A 162 1.84 -15.60 3.10
N LEU A 163 2.77 -14.82 3.64
CA LEU A 163 2.52 -14.07 4.87
C LEU A 163 1.33 -13.13 4.70
N HIS A 164 1.25 -12.39 3.60
CA HIS A 164 0.16 -11.45 3.35
C HIS A 164 -1.18 -12.17 3.13
N ALA A 165 -1.19 -13.29 2.39
CA ALA A 165 -2.37 -14.15 2.27
C ALA A 165 -2.83 -14.67 3.65
N GLY A 166 -1.87 -15.05 4.50
CA GLY A 166 -2.14 -15.42 5.90
C GLY A 166 -2.81 -14.31 6.70
N ILE A 167 -2.37 -13.06 6.54
CA ILE A 167 -3.00 -11.90 7.22
C ILE A 167 -4.48 -11.79 6.86
N LEU A 168 -4.80 -11.85 5.57
CA LEU A 168 -6.19 -11.80 5.10
C LEU A 168 -7.00 -13.00 5.65
N GLU A 169 -6.46 -14.20 5.55
CA GLU A 169 -7.12 -15.42 6.01
C GLU A 169 -7.38 -15.41 7.53
N GLY A 170 -6.39 -14.96 8.32
CA GLY A 170 -6.52 -14.84 9.77
C GLY A 170 -7.57 -13.81 10.17
N ALA A 171 -7.62 -12.67 9.48
CA ALA A 171 -8.62 -11.63 9.70
C ALA A 171 -10.04 -12.14 9.37
N PHE A 172 -10.23 -12.77 8.21
CA PHE A 172 -11.52 -13.35 7.84
C PHE A 172 -11.99 -14.44 8.81
N ARG A 173 -11.10 -15.35 9.18
CA ARG A 173 -11.43 -16.40 10.15
C ARG A 173 -11.83 -15.84 11.51
N LYS A 174 -11.12 -14.82 12.00
CA LYS A 174 -11.46 -14.15 13.27
C LYS A 174 -12.82 -13.48 13.22
N ALA A 175 -13.19 -12.93 12.06
CA ALA A 175 -14.50 -12.36 11.80
C ALA A 175 -15.64 -13.38 11.63
N GLY A 176 -15.34 -14.69 11.67
CA GLY A 176 -16.32 -15.76 11.47
C GLY A 176 -16.55 -16.12 9.98
N LEU A 177 -15.71 -15.64 9.07
CA LEU A 177 -15.77 -15.96 7.66
C LEU A 177 -14.70 -17.02 7.34
N ASP A 178 -15.13 -18.26 7.09
CA ASP A 178 -14.21 -19.36 6.72
C ASP A 178 -13.83 -19.28 5.24
N LEU A 179 -12.94 -18.37 4.95
CA LEU A 179 -12.42 -18.11 3.59
C LEU A 179 -10.96 -18.51 3.53
N ARG A 180 -10.62 -19.30 2.52
CA ARG A 180 -9.23 -19.62 2.19
C ARG A 180 -8.73 -18.60 1.16
N ILE A 181 -7.51 -18.13 1.35
CA ILE A 181 -6.91 -17.08 0.52
C ILE A 181 -5.70 -17.65 -0.21
N GLU A 182 -5.68 -17.50 -1.52
CA GLU A 182 -4.53 -17.86 -2.35
C GLU A 182 -3.95 -16.61 -2.99
N ALA A 183 -2.64 -16.41 -2.85
CA ALA A 183 -1.94 -15.32 -3.52
C ALA A 183 -1.95 -15.59 -5.04
N HIS A 184 -2.62 -14.74 -5.80
CA HIS A 184 -2.62 -14.77 -7.25
C HIS A 184 -1.79 -13.59 -7.79
N ARG A 185 -0.86 -13.91 -8.69
CA ARG A 185 0.11 -12.94 -9.20
C ARG A 185 -0.37 -12.39 -10.53
N ASP A 186 -0.85 -11.18 -10.53
CA ASP A 186 -1.01 -10.42 -11.75
C ASP A 186 -0.46 -9.00 -11.52
N PHE A 187 0.86 -8.87 -11.76
CA PHE A 187 1.57 -7.62 -11.48
C PHE A 187 1.37 -6.55 -12.55
N GLU A 188 0.87 -6.90 -13.73
CA GLU A 188 0.92 -6.01 -14.88
C GLU A 188 -0.26 -5.02 -14.94
N GLU A 189 -1.44 -5.34 -14.38
CA GLU A 189 -2.60 -4.46 -14.53
C GLU A 189 -3.34 -4.07 -13.23
N LYS A 190 -3.33 -4.88 -12.16
CA LYS A 190 -4.27 -4.69 -11.04
C LYS A 190 -3.65 -4.63 -9.64
N GLY A 191 -2.34 -4.68 -9.47
CA GLY A 191 -1.72 -4.84 -8.15
C GLY A 191 -1.66 -6.30 -7.68
N CYS A 192 -1.52 -6.54 -6.36
CA CYS A 192 -1.51 -7.89 -5.81
C CYS A 192 -2.95 -8.37 -5.63
N ALA A 193 -3.34 -9.45 -6.33
CA ALA A 193 -4.63 -10.09 -6.18
C ALA A 193 -4.53 -11.34 -5.29
N TYR A 194 -5.56 -11.58 -4.51
CA TYR A 194 -5.71 -12.71 -3.61
C TYR A 194 -7.04 -13.38 -3.89
N ARG A 195 -6.98 -14.58 -4.48
CA ARG A 195 -8.18 -15.35 -4.78
C ARG A 195 -8.84 -15.82 -3.50
N VAL A 196 -10.14 -15.57 -3.39
CA VAL A 196 -10.96 -16.03 -2.28
C VAL A 196 -11.59 -17.38 -2.65
N LEU A 197 -11.25 -18.40 -1.90
CA LEU A 197 -11.86 -19.72 -2.02
C LEU A 197 -12.83 -19.91 -0.86
N THR A 198 -14.11 -20.14 -1.18
CA THR A 198 -15.07 -20.58 -0.17
C THR A 198 -14.72 -22.01 0.23
N GLY A 199 -14.54 -22.27 1.53
CA GLY A 199 -14.36 -23.63 2.04
C GLY A 199 -15.54 -24.49 1.57
N SER A 200 -15.25 -25.56 0.84
CA SER A 200 -16.23 -26.58 0.58
C SER A 200 -16.62 -27.15 1.94
N ALA A 201 -17.86 -26.91 2.38
CA ALA A 201 -18.43 -27.68 3.48
C ALA A 201 -18.35 -29.15 3.09
N SER A 202 -17.36 -29.84 3.65
CA SER A 202 -17.32 -31.30 3.60
C SER A 202 -18.49 -31.78 4.45
N GLY A 203 -19.55 -32.27 3.75
CA GLY A 203 -20.67 -32.94 4.38
C GLY A 203 -20.25 -34.27 5.00
#